data_f4487fa42b10620ce9bc7dddadc6c01d
#
_entry.id   f4487fa42b10620ce9bc7dddadc6c01d
#
_cell.length_a   1.000
_cell.length_b   1.000
_cell.length_c   1.000
_cell.angle_alpha   90.00
_cell.angle_beta   90.00
_cell.angle_gamma   90.00
#
_symmetry.space_group_name_H-M   'P 1'
#
loop_
_entity.id
_entity.type
_entity.pdbx_description
1 polymer ?
#
loop_
_entity_poly.entity_id
_entity_poly.type
_entity_poly.pdbx_seq_one_letter_code
_entity_poly.pdbx_strand_id
1 'polypeptide(L)'
;MTISVRKSLCADTLLLDVFRIFQKIPDPRKLSDRGISFTDVLMSGLAVFGLKFPSLLKYDQHRHTLDHNLLALYHINKPPSDSYLRERLDELDPQFLRPVFKKLFTKLQRGKCLEPFEFLDGHYLLSLDGTGEFSSSNISCSQCCKKKS
;
A
#
# COMPACT_ATOMS: atom_id res chain seq x y z
N MET A 1 -21.49 8.65 -20.63
CA MET A 1 -20.29 7.89 -20.23
C MET A 1 -19.87 8.05 -18.75
N THR A 2 -20.28 9.11 -18.07
CA THR A 2 -19.80 9.49 -16.70
C THR A 2 -20.38 8.63 -15.56
N ILE A 3 -21.60 8.11 -15.68
CA ILE A 3 -22.27 7.36 -14.59
C ILE A 3 -21.65 5.97 -14.36
N SER A 4 -21.16 5.31 -15.41
CA SER A 4 -20.54 3.98 -15.30
C SER A 4 -19.18 4.01 -14.56
N VAL A 5 -18.40 5.07 -14.77
CA VAL A 5 -17.07 5.23 -14.11
C VAL A 5 -17.22 5.50 -12.62
N ARG A 6 -18.19 6.34 -12.22
CA ARG A 6 -18.45 6.62 -10.80
C ARG A 6 -18.91 5.39 -10.01
N LYS A 7 -19.67 4.49 -10.62
CA LYS A 7 -20.08 3.22 -9.99
C LYS A 7 -18.88 2.31 -9.69
N SER A 8 -17.77 2.46 -10.42
CA SER A 8 -16.55 1.67 -10.21
C SER A 8 -15.55 2.33 -9.23
N LEU A 9 -15.94 3.40 -8.55
CA LEU A 9 -15.10 4.13 -7.58
C LEU A 9 -15.46 3.85 -6.13
N CYS A 10 -16.19 2.78 -5.84
CA CYS A 10 -16.38 2.30 -4.48
C CYS A 10 -15.11 1.57 -3.99
N ALA A 11 -14.92 1.54 -2.67
CA ALA A 11 -13.76 0.92 -2.03
C ALA A 11 -13.58 -0.55 -2.46
N ASP A 12 -14.65 -1.32 -2.50
CA ASP A 12 -14.65 -2.72 -2.91
C ASP A 12 -14.06 -2.91 -4.31
N THR A 13 -14.54 -2.13 -5.30
CA THR A 13 -14.03 -2.23 -6.68
C THR A 13 -12.57 -1.78 -6.80
N LEU A 14 -12.16 -0.76 -6.04
CA LEU A 14 -10.78 -0.28 -6.05
C LEU A 14 -9.85 -1.31 -5.41
N LEU A 15 -10.24 -1.91 -4.29
CA LEU A 15 -9.47 -2.97 -3.62
C LEU A 15 -9.39 -4.23 -4.46
N LEU A 16 -10.47 -4.59 -5.16
CA LEU A 16 -10.46 -5.72 -6.11
C LEU A 16 -9.48 -5.47 -7.28
N ASP A 17 -9.38 -4.25 -7.79
CA ASP A 17 -8.39 -3.92 -8.82
C ASP A 17 -6.96 -4.06 -8.29
N VAL A 18 -6.69 -3.61 -7.06
CA VAL A 18 -5.39 -3.78 -6.42
C VAL A 18 -5.07 -5.25 -6.25
N PHE A 19 -6.01 -6.03 -5.71
CA PHE A 19 -5.88 -7.47 -5.55
C PHE A 19 -5.48 -8.17 -6.85
N ARG A 20 -6.17 -7.85 -7.96
CA ARG A 20 -5.88 -8.42 -9.28
C ARG A 20 -4.49 -8.05 -9.81
N ILE A 21 -3.98 -6.87 -9.45
CA ILE A 21 -2.62 -6.47 -9.82
C ILE A 21 -1.62 -7.22 -8.96
N PHE A 22 -1.86 -7.32 -7.65
CA PHE A 22 -1.00 -8.05 -6.72
C PHE A 22 -0.88 -9.54 -7.05
N GLN A 23 -1.96 -10.17 -7.55
CA GLN A 23 -1.90 -11.55 -8.03
C GLN A 23 -0.90 -11.78 -9.18
N LYS A 24 -0.54 -10.74 -9.92
CA LYS A 24 0.40 -10.81 -11.05
C LYS A 24 1.84 -10.54 -10.65
N ILE A 25 2.08 -10.08 -9.42
CA ILE A 25 3.42 -9.85 -8.92
C ILE A 25 4.08 -11.21 -8.66
N PRO A 26 5.28 -11.45 -9.22
CA PRO A 26 5.97 -12.71 -9.00
C PRO A 26 6.31 -12.86 -7.52
N ASP A 27 6.08 -14.06 -7.00
CA ASP A 27 6.43 -14.41 -5.62
C ASP A 27 7.94 -14.71 -5.55
N PRO A 28 8.77 -13.89 -4.89
CA PRO A 28 10.21 -14.07 -4.83
C PRO A 28 10.62 -15.26 -3.93
N ARG A 29 9.68 -15.80 -3.14
CA ARG A 29 9.95 -16.81 -2.12
C ARG A 29 10.16 -18.20 -2.71
N LYS A 30 10.96 -19.01 -2.00
CA LYS A 30 11.08 -20.46 -2.28
C LYS A 30 9.75 -21.16 -2.03
N LEU A 31 9.53 -22.29 -2.70
CA LEU A 31 8.29 -23.07 -2.58
C LEU A 31 8.00 -23.52 -1.14
N SER A 32 9.04 -23.80 -0.35
CA SER A 32 8.93 -24.20 1.06
C SER A 32 8.32 -23.12 1.96
N ASP A 33 8.43 -21.85 1.58
CA ASP A 33 8.04 -20.70 2.41
C ASP A 33 6.66 -20.12 2.06
N ARG A 34 5.91 -20.83 1.20
CA ARG A 34 4.62 -20.35 0.65
C ARG A 34 3.39 -20.74 1.51
N GLY A 35 3.54 -20.79 2.83
CA GLY A 35 2.43 -21.11 3.74
C GLY A 35 1.30 -20.08 3.78
N ILE A 36 1.60 -18.82 3.38
CA ILE A 36 0.64 -17.71 3.18
C ILE A 36 0.84 -17.21 1.76
N SER A 37 -0.23 -16.93 1.02
CA SER A 37 -0.10 -16.43 -0.34
C SER A 37 0.62 -15.07 -0.37
N PHE A 38 1.44 -14.81 -1.41
CA PHE A 38 2.11 -13.52 -1.52
C PHE A 38 1.12 -12.38 -1.72
N THR A 39 0.00 -12.66 -2.37
CA THR A 39 -1.12 -11.73 -2.49
C THR A 39 -1.71 -11.36 -1.13
N ASP A 40 -1.89 -12.34 -0.21
CA ASP A 40 -2.35 -12.05 1.16
C ASP A 40 -1.35 -11.16 1.92
N VAL A 41 -0.05 -11.36 1.71
CA VAL A 41 1.01 -10.50 2.29
C VAL A 41 0.86 -9.07 1.80
N LEU A 42 0.75 -8.88 0.48
CA LEU A 42 0.64 -7.54 -0.13
C LEU A 42 -0.66 -6.84 0.27
N MET A 43 -1.79 -7.57 0.27
CA MET A 43 -3.08 -7.02 0.69
C MET A 43 -3.10 -6.69 2.19
N SER A 44 -2.42 -7.48 3.01
CA SER A 44 -2.25 -7.18 4.45
C SER A 44 -1.42 -5.93 4.67
N GLY A 45 -0.33 -5.75 3.92
CA GLY A 45 0.43 -4.51 3.93
C GLY A 45 -0.44 -3.29 3.58
N LEU A 46 -1.27 -3.41 2.54
CA LEU A 46 -2.22 -2.35 2.17
C LEU A 46 -3.26 -2.11 3.28
N ALA A 47 -3.76 -3.17 3.92
CA ALA A 47 -4.74 -3.07 5.00
C ALA A 47 -4.18 -2.34 6.24
N VAL A 48 -2.90 -2.53 6.57
CA VAL A 48 -2.24 -1.80 7.66
C VAL A 48 -2.39 -0.28 7.46
N PHE A 49 -2.10 0.21 6.27
CA PHE A 49 -2.22 1.64 5.94
C PHE A 49 -3.68 2.07 5.78
N GLY A 50 -4.50 1.31 5.08
CA GLY A 50 -5.91 1.64 4.82
C GLY A 50 -6.76 1.67 6.08
N LEU A 51 -6.47 0.81 7.05
CA LEU A 51 -7.13 0.77 8.36
C LEU A 51 -6.43 1.64 9.41
N LYS A 52 -5.37 2.36 9.00
CA LYS A 52 -4.62 3.30 9.86
C LYS A 52 -4.05 2.64 11.12
N PHE A 53 -3.58 1.42 11.02
CA PHE A 53 -2.85 0.82 12.13
C PHE A 53 -1.54 1.59 12.38
N PRO A 54 -1.25 1.96 13.63
CA PRO A 54 -0.06 2.77 13.95
C PRO A 54 1.25 2.00 13.80
N SER A 55 1.20 0.66 13.74
CA SER A 55 2.37 -0.20 13.55
C SER A 55 1.96 -1.59 13.07
N LEU A 56 2.92 -2.33 12.50
CA LEU A 56 2.73 -3.74 12.14
C LEU A 56 2.41 -4.60 13.37
N LEU A 57 3.06 -4.34 14.50
CA LEU A 57 2.77 -5.02 15.76
C LEU A 57 1.32 -4.81 16.20
N LYS A 58 0.78 -3.59 16.03
CA LYS A 58 -0.61 -3.33 16.38
C LYS A 58 -1.57 -4.05 15.44
N TYR A 59 -1.25 -4.16 14.17
CA TYR A 59 -1.99 -4.98 13.22
C TYR A 59 -1.95 -6.47 13.64
N ASP A 60 -0.79 -7.01 13.99
CA ASP A 60 -0.63 -8.40 14.42
C ASP A 60 -1.48 -8.74 15.65
N GLN A 61 -1.48 -7.87 16.65
CA GLN A 61 -2.32 -8.01 17.85
C GLN A 61 -3.82 -8.10 17.52
N HIS A 62 -4.27 -7.47 16.43
CA HIS A 62 -5.67 -7.41 16.06
C HIS A 62 -6.04 -8.36 14.91
N ARG A 63 -5.10 -8.95 14.20
CA ARG A 63 -5.36 -9.76 12.99
C ARG A 63 -6.32 -10.92 13.21
N HIS A 64 -6.37 -11.49 14.41
CA HIS A 64 -7.29 -12.57 14.76
C HIS A 64 -8.68 -12.09 15.21
N THR A 65 -8.78 -10.83 15.59
CA THR A 65 -10.03 -10.17 16.00
C THR A 65 -10.54 -9.24 14.90
N LEU A 66 -9.81 -9.08 13.80
CA LEU A 66 -10.28 -8.36 12.63
C LEU A 66 -11.58 -9.00 12.16
N ASP A 67 -12.60 -8.16 12.05
CA ASP A 67 -13.89 -8.56 11.55
C ASP A 67 -13.70 -9.31 10.21
N HIS A 68 -14.39 -10.42 10.08
CA HIS A 68 -14.43 -11.19 8.84
C HIS A 68 -14.75 -10.31 7.62
N ASN A 69 -15.55 -9.28 7.79
CA ASN A 69 -15.87 -8.30 6.76
C ASN A 69 -14.64 -7.51 6.27
N LEU A 70 -13.72 -7.14 7.17
CA LEU A 70 -12.50 -6.44 6.79
C LEU A 70 -11.56 -7.35 5.99
N LEU A 71 -11.42 -8.61 6.42
CA LEU A 71 -10.66 -9.59 5.68
C LEU A 71 -11.26 -9.84 4.28
N ALA A 72 -12.60 -9.95 4.22
CA ALA A 72 -13.31 -10.12 2.95
C ALA A 72 -13.17 -8.90 2.03
N LEU A 73 -13.27 -7.68 2.57
CA LEU A 73 -13.10 -6.43 1.81
C LEU A 73 -11.70 -6.31 1.20
N TYR A 74 -10.67 -6.69 1.96
CA TYR A 74 -9.29 -6.70 1.48
C TYR A 74 -8.90 -8.00 0.77
N HIS A 75 -9.84 -8.94 0.58
CA HIS A 75 -9.57 -10.25 -0.04
C HIS A 75 -8.44 -11.03 0.61
N ILE A 76 -8.26 -10.88 1.93
CA ILE A 76 -7.23 -11.58 2.71
C ILE A 76 -7.82 -12.87 3.24
N ASN A 77 -7.23 -14.01 2.86
CA ASN A 77 -7.63 -15.31 3.37
C ASN A 77 -6.89 -15.68 4.66
N LYS A 78 -5.60 -15.38 4.69
CA LYS A 78 -4.73 -15.71 5.83
C LYS A 78 -3.83 -14.53 6.19
N PRO A 79 -4.20 -13.73 7.21
CA PRO A 79 -3.38 -12.59 7.60
C PRO A 79 -2.05 -13.03 8.22
N PRO A 80 -0.90 -12.50 7.73
CA PRO A 80 0.42 -12.81 8.24
C PRO A 80 0.67 -12.15 9.61
N SER A 81 1.66 -12.68 10.36
CA SER A 81 2.20 -12.00 11.54
C SER A 81 3.02 -10.75 11.14
N ASP A 82 3.32 -9.89 12.12
CA ASP A 82 4.12 -8.68 11.89
C ASP A 82 5.51 -8.97 11.36
N SER A 83 6.21 -9.93 11.97
CA SER A 83 7.55 -10.34 11.55
C SER A 83 7.54 -10.92 10.14
N TYR A 84 6.58 -11.81 9.86
CA TYR A 84 6.44 -12.40 8.53
C TYR A 84 6.11 -11.35 7.47
N LEU A 85 5.21 -10.41 7.80
CA LEU A 85 4.84 -9.33 6.88
C LEU A 85 6.04 -8.45 6.55
N ARG A 86 6.83 -8.06 7.56
CA ARG A 86 8.05 -7.26 7.40
C ARG A 86 9.06 -7.95 6.49
N GLU A 87 9.45 -9.18 6.84
CA GLU A 87 10.43 -9.94 6.07
C GLU A 87 10.02 -10.09 4.60
N ARG A 88 8.73 -10.33 4.34
CA ARG A 88 8.27 -10.55 2.97
C ARG A 88 8.11 -9.27 2.17
N LEU A 89 7.80 -8.15 2.83
CA LEU A 89 7.76 -6.84 2.16
C LEU A 89 9.16 -6.30 1.87
N ASP A 90 10.15 -6.61 2.72
CA ASP A 90 11.54 -6.20 2.50
C ASP A 90 12.17 -6.87 1.26
N GLU A 91 11.68 -8.04 0.86
CA GLU A 91 12.11 -8.73 -0.36
C GLU A 91 11.46 -8.18 -1.64
N LEU A 92 10.43 -7.34 -1.53
CA LEU A 92 9.68 -6.82 -2.66
C LEU A 92 10.40 -5.66 -3.34
N ASP A 93 10.62 -5.75 -4.65
CA ASP A 93 11.00 -4.57 -5.43
C ASP A 93 9.83 -3.58 -5.49
N PRO A 94 9.97 -2.35 -4.97
CA PRO A 94 8.93 -1.33 -4.98
C PRO A 94 8.39 -0.99 -6.38
N GLN A 95 9.16 -1.28 -7.45
CA GLN A 95 8.72 -1.05 -8.82
C GLN A 95 7.46 -1.84 -9.18
N PHE A 96 7.25 -3.01 -8.58
CA PHE A 96 6.04 -3.80 -8.77
C PHE A 96 4.77 -3.13 -8.22
N LEU A 97 4.90 -2.18 -7.30
CA LEU A 97 3.77 -1.44 -6.75
C LEU A 97 3.32 -0.27 -7.63
N ARG A 98 4.19 0.25 -8.50
CA ARG A 98 3.85 1.39 -9.37
C ARG A 98 2.60 1.21 -10.23
N PRO A 99 2.34 0.03 -10.85
CA PRO A 99 1.12 -0.18 -11.62
C PRO A 99 -0.16 0.00 -10.82
N VAL A 100 -0.13 -0.33 -9.51
CA VAL A 100 -1.27 -0.16 -8.59
C VAL A 100 -1.60 1.33 -8.45
N PHE A 101 -0.62 2.15 -8.08
CA PHE A 101 -0.81 3.59 -7.92
C PHE A 101 -1.26 4.25 -9.23
N LYS A 102 -0.63 3.89 -10.35
CA LYS A 102 -1.02 4.39 -11.67
C LYS A 102 -2.47 4.03 -12.01
N LYS A 103 -2.90 2.81 -11.72
CA LYS A 103 -4.27 2.35 -11.97
C LYS A 103 -5.28 3.11 -11.12
N LEU A 104 -5.03 3.23 -9.82
CA LEU A 104 -5.90 3.95 -8.89
C LEU A 104 -5.99 5.43 -9.27
N PHE A 105 -4.86 6.10 -9.50
CA PHE A 105 -4.82 7.50 -9.91
C PHE A 105 -5.61 7.73 -11.22
N THR A 106 -5.39 6.88 -12.23
CA THR A 106 -6.12 6.97 -13.51
C THR A 106 -7.63 6.82 -13.32
N LYS A 107 -8.08 5.91 -12.44
CA LYS A 107 -9.51 5.77 -12.14
C LYS A 107 -10.08 7.00 -11.44
N LEU A 108 -9.39 7.52 -10.43
CA LEU A 108 -9.79 8.72 -9.70
C LEU A 108 -9.88 9.93 -10.65
N GLN A 109 -8.89 10.10 -11.52
CA GLN A 109 -8.86 11.17 -12.51
C GLN A 109 -10.01 11.05 -13.51
N ARG A 110 -10.22 9.87 -14.10
CA ARG A 110 -11.33 9.62 -15.03
C ARG A 110 -12.71 9.76 -14.38
N GLY A 111 -12.78 9.46 -13.09
CA GLY A 111 -13.99 9.63 -12.27
C GLY A 111 -14.22 11.05 -11.80
N LYS A 112 -13.32 11.99 -12.14
CA LYS A 112 -13.38 13.40 -11.74
C LYS A 112 -13.33 13.60 -10.21
N CYS A 113 -12.76 12.64 -9.47
CA CYS A 113 -12.60 12.74 -8.03
C CYS A 113 -11.47 13.68 -7.63
N LEU A 114 -10.59 14.02 -8.56
CA LEU A 114 -9.45 14.90 -8.33
C LEU A 114 -9.74 16.37 -8.66
N GLU A 115 -10.87 16.68 -9.33
CA GLU A 115 -11.26 18.07 -9.66
C GLU A 115 -11.25 19.02 -8.42
N PRO A 116 -11.70 18.62 -7.21
CA PRO A 116 -11.63 19.47 -6.03
C PRO A 116 -10.21 19.82 -5.56
N PHE A 117 -9.22 19.09 -6.04
CA PHE A 117 -7.80 19.25 -5.70
C PHE A 117 -7.01 19.94 -6.81
N GLU A 118 -7.68 20.37 -7.89
CA GLU A 118 -7.03 21.14 -8.94
C GLU A 118 -6.65 22.52 -8.42
N PHE A 119 -5.41 22.91 -8.73
CA PHE A 119 -4.85 24.21 -8.45
C PHE A 119 -4.32 24.78 -9.77
N LEU A 120 -4.77 25.97 -10.18
CA LEU A 120 -4.40 26.60 -11.46
C LEU A 120 -4.62 25.70 -12.69
N ASP A 121 -5.71 25.91 -13.41
CA ASP A 121 -5.99 25.38 -14.76
C ASP A 121 -5.60 23.90 -15.00
N GLY A 122 -6.08 23.00 -14.16
CA GLY A 122 -5.89 21.57 -14.33
C GLY A 122 -4.58 21.01 -13.78
N HIS A 123 -3.83 21.80 -12.97
CA HIS A 123 -2.65 21.34 -12.27
C HIS A 123 -2.97 20.91 -10.84
N TYR A 124 -2.20 19.98 -10.31
CA TYR A 124 -2.28 19.57 -8.91
C TYR A 124 -1.09 20.09 -8.13
N LEU A 125 -1.35 20.60 -6.92
CA LEU A 125 -0.27 20.98 -6.01
C LEU A 125 0.40 19.74 -5.46
N LEU A 126 1.68 19.55 -5.73
CA LEU A 126 2.50 18.49 -5.15
C LEU A 126 3.37 19.09 -4.04
N SER A 127 3.07 18.70 -2.80
CA SER A 127 3.93 19.03 -1.66
C SER A 127 4.91 17.89 -1.42
N LEU A 128 6.20 18.20 -1.47
CA LEU A 128 7.27 17.26 -1.15
C LEU A 128 7.95 17.72 0.13
N ASP A 129 7.95 16.85 1.14
CA ASP A 129 8.65 17.06 2.39
C ASP A 129 9.69 15.96 2.60
N GLY A 130 10.89 16.35 3.02
CA GLY A 130 11.95 15.42 3.39
C GLY A 130 11.75 14.97 4.83
N THR A 131 11.21 13.77 5.03
CA THR A 131 11.15 13.15 6.35
C THR A 131 12.49 12.52 6.72
N GLY A 132 12.98 12.79 7.94
CA GLY A 132 14.13 12.08 8.46
C GLY A 132 13.74 10.68 8.90
N GLU A 133 14.09 9.67 8.11
CA GLU A 133 13.81 8.27 8.44
C GLU A 133 14.71 7.74 9.55
N PHE A 134 15.91 8.27 9.64
CA PHE A 134 16.95 7.78 10.55
C PHE A 134 17.88 8.91 10.98
N SER A 135 18.25 8.93 12.24
CA SER A 135 19.25 9.84 12.79
C SER A 135 20.30 9.07 13.58
N SER A 136 21.57 9.23 13.25
CA SER A 136 22.68 8.60 13.96
C SER A 136 23.86 9.55 14.06
N SER A 137 24.54 9.52 15.22
CA SER A 137 25.84 10.18 15.41
C SER A 137 27.00 9.34 14.89
N ASN A 138 26.78 8.02 14.75
CA ASN A 138 27.87 7.06 14.48
C ASN A 138 27.87 6.56 13.03
N ILE A 139 26.72 6.62 12.34
CA ILE A 139 26.58 6.14 10.97
C ILE A 139 26.32 7.33 10.08
N SER A 140 27.21 7.60 9.14
CA SER A 140 27.05 8.65 8.14
C SER A 140 27.71 8.25 6.82
N CYS A 141 27.17 8.73 5.73
CA CYS A 141 27.76 8.61 4.39
C CYS A 141 27.85 9.98 3.74
N SER A 142 28.49 10.07 2.59
CA SER A 142 28.66 11.33 1.82
C SER A 142 27.33 11.97 1.39
N GLN A 143 26.25 11.17 1.34
CA GLN A 143 24.90 11.59 0.95
C GLN A 143 23.99 11.93 2.12
N CYS A 144 24.47 11.76 3.37
CA CYS A 144 23.66 12.07 4.56
C CYS A 144 23.46 13.57 4.74
N CYS A 145 22.23 13.98 5.01
CA CYS A 145 21.92 15.34 5.42
C CYS A 145 22.46 15.60 6.83
N LYS A 146 23.33 16.59 6.99
CA LYS A 146 23.82 17.02 8.29
C LYS A 146 22.95 18.15 8.83
N LYS A 147 22.35 17.96 10.03
CA LYS A 147 21.74 19.10 10.75
C LYS A 147 22.85 20.05 11.15
N LYS A 148 22.76 21.31 10.76
CA LYS A 148 23.58 22.38 11.37
C LYS A 148 23.04 22.61 12.79
N SER A 149 23.86 22.38 13.77
CA SER A 149 23.62 22.81 15.17
C SER A 149 23.69 24.33 15.28
#